data_fc37c9bfd744706ccfe115d54945e1d8
#
_entry.id   fc37c9bfd744706ccfe115d54945e1d8
#
_cell.length_a   1.000
_cell.length_b   1.000
_cell.length_c   1.000
_cell.angle_alpha   90.00
_cell.angle_beta   90.00
_cell.angle_gamma   90.00
#
_symmetry.space_group_name_H-M   'P 1'
#
loop_
_entity.id
_entity.type
_entity.pdbx_description
1 polymer ?
#
loop_
_entity_poly.entity_id
_entity_poly.type
_entity_poly.pdbx_seq_one_letter_code
_entity_poly.pdbx_strand_id
1 'polypeptide(L)'
;VASTLLQLYPQVRQASLRGLYLAQRLHALAPAGVPFVYGNFVTSLDGRIALRDPASGQSRLPQALTSESDLRLLLELHAQADCLVTHGGYLRAIAQKRLDDILQVGTVPGHQDLASWRRANGLRPQPAICVASASLDFSLPDSIGKHQQQVFIATGGQADAARRHQLEREGCEVVIAGAGSYVEGRPLVDALAQKGFRSAFLLAGPRMLETMLRDRVLSRLYVTLTHRLLGGENFRSMIEGAQLQEAGRLKLGTLYLDSESSNGTGQFFAQFEPLLSPP
;
A
#
# COMPACT_ATOMS: atom_id res chain seq x y z
N VAL A 1 12.82 -9.59 -22.97
CA VAL A 1 11.56 -10.12 -23.47
C VAL A 1 10.45 -9.40 -22.71
N ALA A 2 9.46 -8.84 -23.39
CA ALA A 2 8.30 -8.24 -22.71
C ALA A 2 7.48 -9.37 -22.08
N SER A 3 7.36 -9.37 -20.75
CA SER A 3 6.53 -10.35 -20.04
C SER A 3 5.06 -10.12 -20.42
N THR A 4 4.41 -11.16 -20.90
CA THR A 4 3.00 -11.14 -21.31
C THR A 4 2.18 -11.89 -20.28
N LEU A 5 1.06 -11.32 -19.87
CA LEU A 5 0.08 -11.92 -18.97
C LEU A 5 -1.15 -12.37 -19.76
N LEU A 6 -1.86 -13.35 -19.24
CA LEU A 6 -3.18 -13.72 -19.75
C LEU A 6 -4.25 -13.07 -18.87
N GLN A 7 -4.98 -12.11 -19.41
CA GLN A 7 -6.18 -11.61 -18.76
C GLN A 7 -7.27 -12.69 -18.84
N LEU A 8 -7.85 -13.04 -17.68
CA LEU A 8 -8.93 -14.04 -17.58
C LEU A 8 -10.29 -13.39 -17.40
N TYR A 9 -10.34 -12.19 -16.80
CA TYR A 9 -11.58 -11.46 -16.57
C TYR A 9 -11.33 -9.94 -16.75
N PRO A 10 -12.26 -9.17 -17.33
CA PRO A 10 -13.62 -9.55 -17.81
C PRO A 10 -13.62 -10.24 -19.17
N GLN A 11 -12.53 -10.24 -19.89
CA GLN A 11 -12.41 -10.87 -21.21
C GLN A 11 -11.06 -11.55 -21.32
N VAL A 12 -11.03 -12.72 -21.97
CA VAL A 12 -9.78 -13.47 -22.19
C VAL A 12 -8.98 -12.80 -23.30
N ARG A 13 -7.78 -12.32 -22.97
CA ARG A 13 -6.83 -11.71 -23.93
C ARG A 13 -5.43 -11.66 -23.35
N GLN A 14 -4.44 -11.51 -24.23
CA GLN A 14 -3.08 -11.19 -23.80
C GLN A 14 -2.96 -9.70 -23.39
N ALA A 15 -2.14 -9.46 -22.38
CA ALA A 15 -1.83 -8.12 -21.88
C ALA A 15 -0.33 -7.98 -21.58
N SER A 16 0.25 -6.83 -21.88
CA SER A 16 1.63 -6.53 -21.47
C SER A 16 1.69 -6.30 -19.96
N LEU A 17 2.68 -6.87 -19.29
CA LEU A 17 2.96 -6.60 -17.89
C LEU A 17 3.31 -5.11 -17.67
N ARG A 18 4.25 -4.58 -18.46
CA ARG A 18 4.67 -3.18 -18.34
C ARG A 18 3.56 -2.24 -18.81
N GLY A 19 3.22 -1.29 -17.95
CA GLY A 19 2.17 -0.32 -18.19
C GLY A 19 0.76 -0.80 -17.82
N LEU A 20 0.61 -2.05 -17.35
CA LEU A 20 -0.68 -2.64 -17.05
C LEU A 20 -1.49 -1.82 -16.04
N TYR A 21 -0.87 -1.45 -14.93
CA TYR A 21 -1.52 -0.63 -13.91
C TYR A 21 -1.39 0.86 -14.20
N LEU A 22 -0.33 1.32 -14.89
CA LEU A 22 -0.20 2.72 -15.30
C LEU A 22 -1.33 3.16 -16.24
N ALA A 23 -1.83 2.26 -17.09
CA ALA A 23 -2.95 2.53 -17.99
C ALA A 23 -4.26 2.87 -17.25
N GLN A 24 -4.38 2.48 -15.99
CA GLN A 24 -5.57 2.76 -15.16
C GLN A 24 -5.64 4.21 -14.68
N ARG A 25 -4.50 4.95 -14.69
CA ARG A 25 -4.41 6.37 -14.32
C ARG A 25 -5.08 6.71 -12.98
N LEU A 26 -4.77 5.95 -11.93
CA LEU A 26 -5.43 6.04 -10.61
C LEU A 26 -5.42 7.45 -10.02
N HIS A 27 -4.34 8.19 -10.25
CA HIS A 27 -4.21 9.60 -9.85
C HIS A 27 -5.26 10.52 -10.49
N ALA A 28 -5.92 10.08 -11.56
CA ALA A 28 -6.94 10.84 -12.28
C ALA A 28 -8.38 10.36 -11.98
N LEU A 29 -8.55 9.28 -11.19
CA LEU A 29 -9.86 8.69 -10.88
C LEU A 29 -10.57 9.33 -9.69
N ALA A 30 -9.89 10.18 -8.93
CA ALA A 30 -10.45 10.81 -7.74
C ALA A 30 -11.70 11.64 -8.08
N PRO A 31 -12.85 11.41 -7.43
CA PRO A 31 -13.94 12.37 -7.42
C PRO A 31 -13.47 13.70 -6.85
N ALA A 32 -14.19 14.79 -7.16
CA ALA A 32 -13.85 16.10 -6.61
C ALA A 32 -13.85 16.05 -5.07
N GLY A 33 -12.72 16.42 -4.46
CA GLY A 33 -12.57 16.49 -3.00
C GLY A 33 -12.43 15.18 -2.24
N VAL A 34 -12.35 14.01 -2.93
CA VAL A 34 -12.16 12.71 -2.25
C VAL A 34 -10.99 11.97 -2.90
N PRO A 35 -9.89 11.69 -2.17
CA PRO A 35 -8.78 10.91 -2.69
C PRO A 35 -9.18 9.50 -3.12
N PHE A 36 -8.62 9.03 -4.23
CA PHE A 36 -8.72 7.63 -4.64
C PHE A 36 -7.73 6.80 -3.82
N VAL A 37 -8.25 6.02 -2.86
CA VAL A 37 -7.44 5.22 -1.93
C VAL A 37 -7.35 3.79 -2.43
N TYR A 38 -6.15 3.26 -2.55
CA TYR A 38 -5.92 1.89 -3.00
C TYR A 38 -4.80 1.21 -2.24
N GLY A 39 -4.89 -0.12 -2.14
CA GLY A 39 -3.90 -0.95 -1.46
C GLY A 39 -3.45 -2.11 -2.34
N ASN A 40 -2.29 -2.69 -2.01
CA ASN A 40 -1.77 -3.89 -2.65
C ASN A 40 -1.26 -4.87 -1.61
N PHE A 41 -1.59 -6.15 -1.80
CA PHE A 41 -1.09 -7.24 -0.98
C PHE A 41 -0.62 -8.41 -1.85
N VAL A 42 0.47 -9.04 -1.44
CA VAL A 42 0.87 -10.35 -1.95
C VAL A 42 0.54 -11.40 -0.91
N THR A 43 -0.05 -12.51 -1.34
CA THR A 43 -0.49 -13.59 -0.46
C THR A 43 -0.25 -14.96 -1.09
N SER A 44 -0.08 -15.97 -0.26
CA SER A 44 -0.11 -17.38 -0.67
C SER A 44 -1.55 -17.86 -0.90
N LEU A 45 -1.71 -19.03 -1.53
CA LEU A 45 -3.02 -19.68 -1.71
C LEU A 45 -3.74 -19.98 -0.39
N ASP A 46 -3.00 -20.19 0.68
CA ASP A 46 -3.53 -20.41 2.03
C ASP A 46 -3.66 -19.11 2.84
N GLY A 47 -3.64 -17.93 2.17
CA GLY A 47 -4.01 -16.63 2.74
C GLY A 47 -2.94 -15.97 3.60
N ARG A 48 -1.69 -16.42 3.55
CA ARG A 48 -0.60 -15.89 4.38
C ARG A 48 0.16 -14.79 3.65
N ILE A 49 0.31 -13.64 4.29
CA ILE A 49 1.13 -12.52 3.78
C ILE A 49 2.49 -12.44 4.46
N ALA A 50 2.62 -13.02 5.64
CA ALA A 50 3.88 -13.11 6.36
C ALA A 50 3.86 -14.30 7.31
N LEU A 51 5.04 -14.87 7.56
CA LEU A 51 5.26 -15.86 8.60
C LEU A 51 5.99 -15.21 9.77
N ARG A 52 5.63 -15.60 10.98
CA ARG A 52 6.31 -15.17 12.19
C ARG A 52 7.42 -16.17 12.53
N ASP A 53 8.62 -15.65 12.62
CA ASP A 53 9.77 -16.42 13.08
C ASP A 53 9.56 -16.84 14.56
N PRO A 54 9.59 -18.15 14.90
CA PRO A 54 9.33 -18.60 16.25
C PRO A 54 10.37 -18.12 17.27
N ALA A 55 11.62 -17.94 16.86
CA ALA A 55 12.70 -17.56 17.76
C ALA A 55 12.72 -16.07 18.06
N SER A 56 12.50 -15.22 17.07
CA SER A 56 12.51 -13.75 17.22
C SER A 56 11.13 -13.13 17.40
N GLY A 57 10.05 -13.86 17.13
CA GLY A 57 8.67 -13.36 17.10
C GLY A 57 8.40 -12.36 15.97
N GLN A 58 9.35 -12.15 15.08
CA GLN A 58 9.25 -11.18 13.99
C GLN A 58 8.50 -11.74 12.79
N SER A 59 7.61 -10.94 12.21
CA SER A 59 6.94 -11.29 10.97
C SER A 59 7.78 -10.88 9.76
N ARG A 60 7.95 -11.79 8.79
CA ARG A 60 8.66 -11.54 7.55
C ARG A 60 7.81 -11.97 6.36
N LEU A 61 7.81 -11.16 5.31
CA LEU A 61 7.31 -11.57 4.00
C LEU A 61 8.25 -12.66 3.44
N PRO A 62 7.76 -13.88 3.18
CA PRO A 62 8.60 -14.90 2.56
C PRO A 62 9.00 -14.50 1.14
N GLN A 63 10.28 -14.55 0.85
CA GLN A 63 10.81 -14.23 -0.48
C GLN A 63 10.15 -15.06 -1.59
N ALA A 64 9.71 -16.27 -1.25
CA ALA A 64 8.99 -17.14 -2.18
C ALA A 64 7.63 -16.58 -2.67
N LEU A 65 7.07 -15.56 -2.02
CA LEU A 65 5.84 -14.89 -2.46
C LEU A 65 6.11 -13.76 -3.45
N THR A 66 7.34 -13.27 -3.56
CA THR A 66 7.68 -12.14 -4.42
C THR A 66 8.17 -12.62 -5.78
N SER A 67 7.93 -11.83 -6.82
CA SER A 67 8.42 -12.05 -8.18
C SER A 67 8.78 -10.71 -8.83
N GLU A 68 9.54 -10.75 -9.94
CA GLU A 68 9.83 -9.54 -10.71
C GLU A 68 8.56 -8.91 -11.29
N SER A 69 7.59 -9.72 -11.69
CA SER A 69 6.30 -9.24 -12.19
C SER A 69 5.49 -8.54 -11.10
N ASP A 70 5.45 -9.12 -9.89
CA ASP A 70 4.79 -8.51 -8.73
C ASP A 70 5.48 -7.19 -8.35
N LEU A 71 6.82 -7.17 -8.29
CA LEU A 71 7.57 -5.95 -8.03
C LEU A 71 7.27 -4.87 -9.08
N ARG A 72 7.23 -5.23 -10.37
CA ARG A 72 6.90 -4.26 -11.44
C ARG A 72 5.52 -3.65 -11.22
N LEU A 73 4.50 -4.45 -10.94
CA LEU A 73 3.15 -3.97 -10.75
C LEU A 73 3.00 -3.15 -9.46
N LEU A 74 3.66 -3.55 -8.37
CA LEU A 74 3.77 -2.75 -7.14
C LEU A 74 4.35 -1.36 -7.43
N LEU A 75 5.45 -1.28 -8.18
CA LEU A 75 6.10 -0.02 -8.54
C LEU A 75 5.22 0.84 -9.48
N GLU A 76 4.42 0.23 -10.34
CA GLU A 76 3.43 0.95 -11.15
C GLU A 76 2.30 1.56 -10.30
N LEU A 77 1.85 0.88 -9.26
CA LEU A 77 0.91 1.44 -8.28
C LEU A 77 1.54 2.58 -7.50
N HIS A 78 2.76 2.36 -7.01
CA HIS A 78 3.53 3.38 -6.30
C HIS A 78 3.71 4.65 -7.15
N ALA A 79 4.05 4.48 -8.43
CA ALA A 79 4.25 5.59 -9.36
C ALA A 79 2.99 6.45 -9.61
N GLN A 80 1.81 5.98 -9.28
CA GLN A 80 0.55 6.70 -9.45
C GLN A 80 0.08 7.46 -8.21
N ALA A 81 0.75 7.27 -7.07
CA ALA A 81 0.35 7.88 -5.81
C ALA A 81 0.77 9.36 -5.71
N ASP A 82 -0.12 10.22 -5.23
CA ASP A 82 0.27 11.53 -4.70
C ASP A 82 0.86 11.38 -3.29
N CYS A 83 0.32 10.44 -2.51
CA CYS A 83 0.75 10.16 -1.15
C CYS A 83 0.82 8.65 -0.88
N LEU A 84 1.88 8.23 -0.21
CA LEU A 84 2.02 6.90 0.37
C LEU A 84 1.56 6.94 1.82
N VAL A 85 0.67 6.04 2.21
CA VAL A 85 0.27 5.88 3.61
C VAL A 85 1.03 4.69 4.19
N THR A 86 1.94 4.95 5.10
CA THR A 86 2.70 3.93 5.83
C THR A 86 2.43 4.02 7.32
N HIS A 87 3.16 3.29 8.17
CA HIS A 87 2.95 3.31 9.61
C HIS A 87 4.26 3.31 10.40
N GLY A 88 4.23 3.85 11.64
CA GLY A 88 5.40 3.97 12.50
C GLY A 88 6.12 2.64 12.76
N GLY A 89 5.39 1.51 12.79
CA GLY A 89 6.01 0.18 12.91
C GLY A 89 6.90 -0.21 11.73
N TYR A 90 6.56 0.20 10.52
CA TYR A 90 7.41 0.02 9.33
C TYR A 90 8.68 0.84 9.45
N LEU A 91 8.57 2.11 9.83
CA LEU A 91 9.74 2.99 10.01
C LEU A 91 10.68 2.51 11.12
N ARG A 92 10.12 1.98 12.23
CA ARG A 92 10.95 1.31 13.26
C ARG A 92 11.70 0.10 12.71
N ALA A 93 11.05 -0.69 11.85
CA ALA A 93 11.68 -1.87 11.26
C ALA A 93 12.82 -1.47 10.30
N ILE A 94 12.68 -0.38 9.54
CA ILE A 94 13.76 0.21 8.73
C ILE A 94 14.92 0.67 9.62
N ALA A 95 14.64 1.47 10.65
CA ALA A 95 15.66 1.96 11.58
C ALA A 95 16.45 0.83 12.27
N GLN A 96 15.79 -0.30 12.51
CA GLN A 96 16.40 -1.52 13.06
C GLN A 96 17.04 -2.42 11.98
N LYS A 97 17.12 -1.98 10.73
CA LYS A 97 17.66 -2.73 9.58
C LYS A 97 17.00 -4.10 9.37
N ARG A 98 15.73 -4.22 9.75
CA ARG A 98 14.91 -5.43 9.56
C ARG A 98 14.15 -5.44 8.24
N LEU A 99 13.90 -4.26 7.70
CA LEU A 99 13.29 -4.02 6.39
C LEU A 99 14.14 -3.03 5.62
N ASP A 100 14.07 -3.14 4.31
CA ASP A 100 14.68 -2.17 3.40
C ASP A 100 13.96 -0.82 3.50
N ASP A 101 14.65 0.23 3.04
CA ASP A 101 14.13 1.59 3.02
C ASP A 101 12.91 1.74 2.09
N ILE A 102 12.19 2.85 2.25
CA ILE A 102 11.05 3.16 1.39
C ILE A 102 11.51 3.26 -0.06
N LEU A 103 10.88 2.47 -0.92
CA LEU A 103 11.17 2.48 -2.35
C LEU A 103 10.93 3.87 -2.93
N GLN A 104 11.88 4.34 -3.72
CA GLN A 104 11.79 5.62 -4.43
C GLN A 104 11.45 5.36 -5.89
N VAL A 105 10.55 6.16 -6.47
CA VAL A 105 10.13 5.98 -7.86
C VAL A 105 11.30 6.24 -8.80
N GLY A 106 11.55 5.29 -9.69
CA GLY A 106 12.59 5.41 -10.71
C GLY A 106 14.02 5.09 -10.24
N THR A 107 14.22 4.72 -8.96
CA THR A 107 15.56 4.36 -8.44
C THR A 107 15.86 2.87 -8.57
N VAL A 108 14.84 2.03 -8.64
CA VAL A 108 15.02 0.58 -8.80
C VAL A 108 15.56 0.29 -10.21
N PRO A 109 16.66 -0.47 -10.35
CA PRO A 109 17.22 -0.82 -11.67
C PRO A 109 16.18 -1.46 -12.60
N GLY A 110 16.14 -1.02 -13.86
CA GLY A 110 15.18 -1.49 -14.86
C GLY A 110 13.77 -0.84 -14.77
N HIS A 111 13.54 0.09 -13.82
CA HIS A 111 12.24 0.75 -13.59
C HIS A 111 12.31 2.29 -13.65
N GLN A 112 13.35 2.85 -14.30
CA GLN A 112 13.56 4.29 -14.41
C GLN A 112 12.46 4.97 -15.25
N ASP A 113 11.78 4.22 -16.12
CA ASP A 113 10.63 4.67 -16.91
C ASP A 113 9.49 5.24 -16.07
N LEU A 114 9.35 4.79 -14.82
CA LEU A 114 8.32 5.25 -13.89
C LEU A 114 8.50 6.71 -13.47
N ALA A 115 9.74 7.18 -13.32
CA ALA A 115 10.02 8.59 -13.04
C ALA A 115 9.62 9.49 -14.22
N SER A 116 9.89 9.05 -15.44
CA SER A 116 9.47 9.74 -16.65
C SER A 116 7.95 9.76 -16.81
N TRP A 117 7.29 8.64 -16.48
CA TRP A 117 5.84 8.53 -16.48
C TRP A 117 5.19 9.50 -15.49
N ARG A 118 5.70 9.60 -14.25
CA ARG A 118 5.19 10.58 -13.26
C ARG A 118 5.26 12.01 -13.79
N ARG A 119 6.42 12.39 -14.34
CA ARG A 119 6.65 13.72 -14.91
C ARG A 119 5.66 14.02 -16.04
N ALA A 120 5.46 13.07 -16.96
CA ALA A 120 4.52 13.21 -18.08
C ALA A 120 3.06 13.33 -17.63
N ASN A 121 2.72 12.88 -16.42
CA ASN A 121 1.38 12.99 -15.83
C ASN A 121 1.23 14.13 -14.80
N GLY A 122 2.21 15.04 -14.71
CA GLY A 122 2.15 16.21 -13.83
C GLY A 122 2.26 15.88 -12.34
N LEU A 123 2.75 14.70 -12.00
CA LEU A 123 2.96 14.29 -10.60
C LEU A 123 4.33 14.76 -10.09
N ARG A 124 4.45 15.00 -8.79
CA ARG A 124 5.75 15.28 -8.15
C ARG A 124 6.74 14.15 -8.42
N PRO A 125 8.06 14.38 -8.42
CA PRO A 125 9.07 13.35 -8.66
C PRO A 125 8.89 12.13 -7.75
N GLN A 126 8.59 12.38 -6.46
CA GLN A 126 8.26 11.36 -5.47
C GLN A 126 6.90 11.66 -4.83
N PRO A 127 6.13 10.64 -4.43
CA PRO A 127 4.92 10.84 -3.64
C PRO A 127 5.26 11.41 -2.25
N ALA A 128 4.33 12.15 -1.66
CA ALA A 128 4.39 12.50 -0.25
C ALA A 128 4.26 11.23 0.63
N ILE A 129 4.62 11.32 1.90
CA ILE A 129 4.51 10.21 2.85
C ILE A 129 3.65 10.65 4.03
N CYS A 130 2.58 9.88 4.28
CA CYS A 130 1.80 9.94 5.50
C CYS A 130 2.21 8.79 6.42
N VAL A 131 2.66 9.10 7.63
CA VAL A 131 3.02 8.11 8.64
C VAL A 131 1.89 7.99 9.66
N ALA A 132 1.09 6.92 9.59
CA ALA A 132 0.07 6.62 10.59
C ALA A 132 0.73 6.01 11.84
N SER A 133 0.61 6.67 12.99
CA SER A 133 1.22 6.18 14.23
C SER A 133 0.44 6.58 15.47
N ALA A 134 0.10 5.62 16.32
CA ALA A 134 -0.49 5.89 17.63
C ALA A 134 0.55 6.26 18.69
N SER A 135 1.72 5.62 18.67
CA SER A 135 2.79 5.85 19.65
C SER A 135 3.67 7.05 19.34
N LEU A 136 3.69 7.50 18.07
CA LEU A 136 4.59 8.55 17.58
C LEU A 136 6.09 8.26 17.81
N ASP A 137 6.41 7.01 18.12
CA ASP A 137 7.77 6.54 18.41
C ASP A 137 8.37 5.90 17.15
N PHE A 138 9.06 6.68 16.35
CA PHE A 138 9.80 6.28 15.15
C PHE A 138 10.77 7.38 14.73
N SER A 139 11.72 7.05 13.87
CA SER A 139 12.57 8.01 13.17
C SER A 139 12.27 7.97 11.67
N LEU A 140 12.41 9.11 11.00
CA LEU A 140 12.28 9.20 9.55
C LEU A 140 13.56 8.69 8.89
N PRO A 141 13.48 7.85 7.84
CA PRO A 141 14.64 7.44 7.05
C PRO A 141 15.28 8.60 6.30
N ASP A 142 16.62 8.57 6.19
CA ASP A 142 17.39 9.59 5.46
C ASP A 142 16.99 9.74 3.98
N SER A 143 16.48 8.67 3.37
CA SER A 143 16.02 8.67 1.99
C SER A 143 14.94 9.70 1.73
N ILE A 144 14.07 9.94 2.70
CA ILE A 144 13.00 10.94 2.62
C ILE A 144 13.60 12.34 2.39
N GLY A 145 14.59 12.71 3.21
CA GLY A 145 15.30 14.00 3.07
C GLY A 145 16.08 14.10 1.77
N LYS A 146 16.80 13.03 1.38
CA LYS A 146 17.58 12.97 0.13
C LYS A 146 16.71 13.18 -1.12
N HIS A 147 15.48 12.69 -1.09
CA HIS A 147 14.53 12.83 -2.19
C HIS A 147 13.53 13.98 -2.02
N GLN A 148 13.73 14.83 -1.00
CA GLN A 148 12.91 16.01 -0.70
C GLN A 148 11.39 15.68 -0.68
N GLN A 149 11.05 14.51 -0.09
CA GLN A 149 9.67 14.09 0.01
C GLN A 149 8.94 14.89 1.11
N GLN A 150 7.75 15.34 0.80
CA GLN A 150 6.86 15.89 1.81
C GLN A 150 6.44 14.78 2.78
N VAL A 151 6.53 15.05 4.09
CA VAL A 151 6.11 14.10 5.13
C VAL A 151 5.12 14.80 6.06
N PHE A 152 4.12 14.06 6.49
CA PHE A 152 3.27 14.44 7.61
C PHE A 152 2.89 13.19 8.41
N ILE A 153 2.50 13.38 9.64
CA ILE A 153 2.20 12.31 10.59
C ILE A 153 0.70 12.36 10.88
N ALA A 154 0.03 11.22 10.76
CA ALA A 154 -1.36 11.08 11.17
C ALA A 154 -1.42 10.27 12.48
N THR A 155 -2.19 10.75 13.45
CA THR A 155 -2.34 10.09 14.74
C THR A 155 -3.76 10.22 15.27
N GLY A 156 -4.09 9.47 16.33
CA GLY A 156 -5.35 9.63 17.05
C GLY A 156 -5.33 10.79 18.04
N GLY A 157 -6.51 11.28 18.42
CA GLY A 157 -6.68 12.41 19.34
C GLY A 157 -6.16 12.15 20.75
N GLN A 158 -6.04 10.88 21.16
CA GLN A 158 -5.51 10.46 22.45
C GLN A 158 -3.99 10.16 22.43
N ALA A 159 -3.28 10.46 21.33
CA ALA A 159 -1.85 10.29 21.26
C ALA A 159 -1.15 11.21 22.29
N ASP A 160 0.03 10.77 22.75
CA ASP A 160 0.83 11.53 23.72
C ASP A 160 1.10 12.96 23.24
N ALA A 161 0.59 13.96 23.99
CA ALA A 161 0.70 15.36 23.63
C ALA A 161 2.15 15.87 23.65
N ALA A 162 2.98 15.39 24.60
CA ALA A 162 4.36 15.82 24.69
C ALA A 162 5.17 15.32 23.47
N ARG A 163 4.93 14.06 23.07
CA ARG A 163 5.57 13.49 21.88
C ARG A 163 5.09 14.16 20.59
N ARG A 164 3.80 14.49 20.49
CA ARG A 164 3.27 15.27 19.37
C ARG A 164 3.96 16.63 19.25
N HIS A 165 3.99 17.41 20.33
CA HIS A 165 4.66 18.72 20.34
C HIS A 165 6.16 18.63 20.08
N GLN A 166 6.82 17.54 20.47
CA GLN A 166 8.21 17.32 20.12
C GLN A 166 8.38 17.19 18.60
N LEU A 167 7.59 16.34 17.93
CA LEU A 167 7.64 16.17 16.48
C LEU A 167 7.32 17.46 15.72
N GLU A 168 6.36 18.25 16.21
CA GLU A 168 6.02 19.58 15.65
C GLU A 168 7.21 20.55 15.76
N ARG A 169 7.94 20.56 16.89
CA ARG A 169 9.17 21.35 17.06
C ARG A 169 10.31 20.88 16.17
N GLU A 170 10.36 19.61 15.84
CA GLU A 170 11.29 19.00 14.88
C GLU A 170 10.91 19.30 13.42
N GLY A 171 9.83 20.08 13.19
CA GLY A 171 9.37 20.48 11.86
C GLY A 171 8.45 19.48 11.19
N CYS A 172 7.98 18.46 11.90
CA CYS A 172 7.01 17.53 11.36
C CYS A 172 5.58 18.08 11.51
N GLU A 173 4.81 18.08 10.44
CA GLU A 173 3.38 18.35 10.52
C GLU A 173 2.65 17.15 11.11
N VAL A 174 1.87 17.35 12.19
CA VAL A 174 1.08 16.30 12.83
C VAL A 174 -0.40 16.61 12.67
N VAL A 175 -1.16 15.63 12.15
CA VAL A 175 -2.60 15.73 11.90
C VAL A 175 -3.34 14.73 12.79
N ILE A 176 -4.40 15.20 13.46
CA ILE A 176 -5.29 14.33 14.20
C ILE A 176 -6.29 13.70 13.21
N ALA A 177 -6.20 12.40 13.06
CA ALA A 177 -6.99 11.62 12.12
C ALA A 177 -7.75 10.46 12.82
N GLY A 178 -8.35 10.74 13.95
CA GLY A 178 -9.17 9.80 14.73
C GLY A 178 -9.44 10.35 16.12
N ALA A 179 -10.57 9.97 16.74
CA ALA A 179 -10.94 10.41 18.08
C ALA A 179 -10.20 9.64 19.19
N GLY A 180 -9.90 8.36 18.95
CA GLY A 180 -9.21 7.48 19.89
C GLY A 180 -7.69 7.55 19.79
N SER A 181 -7.03 6.46 20.18
CA SER A 181 -5.56 6.33 20.10
C SER A 181 -5.05 6.05 18.69
N TYR A 182 -5.89 5.53 17.81
CA TYR A 182 -5.51 5.10 16.45
C TYR A 182 -6.07 6.03 15.40
N VAL A 183 -5.44 5.99 14.24
CA VAL A 183 -5.95 6.63 13.02
C VAL A 183 -7.22 5.90 12.56
N GLU A 184 -8.24 6.66 12.18
CA GLU A 184 -9.49 6.19 11.59
C GLU A 184 -9.49 6.51 10.09
N GLY A 185 -10.18 5.70 9.30
CA GLY A 185 -10.11 5.78 7.84
C GLY A 185 -10.70 7.06 7.28
N ARG A 186 -11.92 7.45 7.71
CA ARG A 186 -12.58 8.67 7.23
C ARG A 186 -11.79 9.93 7.58
N PRO A 187 -11.40 10.18 8.84
CA PRO A 187 -10.60 11.35 9.20
C PRO A 187 -9.24 11.40 8.47
N LEU A 188 -8.62 10.23 8.21
CA LEU A 188 -7.38 10.20 7.45
C LEU A 188 -7.59 10.63 5.99
N VAL A 189 -8.64 10.11 5.34
CA VAL A 189 -8.95 10.47 3.95
C VAL A 189 -9.33 11.95 3.84
N ASP A 190 -10.06 12.49 4.81
CA ASP A 190 -10.39 13.92 4.87
C ASP A 190 -9.12 14.78 5.03
N ALA A 191 -8.17 14.37 5.85
CA ALA A 191 -6.87 15.05 5.99
C ALA A 191 -6.04 15.00 4.70
N LEU A 192 -6.05 13.87 3.98
CA LEU A 192 -5.42 13.76 2.66
C LEU A 192 -6.07 14.70 1.63
N ALA A 193 -7.40 14.78 1.63
CA ALA A 193 -8.16 15.69 0.77
C ALA A 193 -7.83 17.16 1.04
N GLN A 194 -7.80 17.57 2.32
CA GLN A 194 -7.45 18.94 2.73
C GLN A 194 -6.04 19.34 2.29
N LYS A 195 -5.11 18.38 2.19
CA LYS A 195 -3.76 18.57 1.64
C LYS A 195 -3.70 18.59 0.11
N GLY A 196 -4.83 18.41 -0.55
CA GLY A 196 -4.93 18.43 -2.01
C GLY A 196 -4.45 17.15 -2.68
N PHE A 197 -4.24 16.07 -1.95
CA PHE A 197 -3.88 14.77 -2.55
C PHE A 197 -5.11 14.14 -3.21
N ARG A 198 -4.92 13.68 -4.44
CA ARG A 198 -5.97 13.05 -5.25
C ARG A 198 -5.88 11.52 -5.21
N SER A 199 -4.71 10.97 -4.90
CA SER A 199 -4.50 9.54 -4.83
C SER A 199 -3.64 9.17 -3.63
N ALA A 200 -4.02 8.07 -2.93
CA ALA A 200 -3.28 7.56 -1.79
C ALA A 200 -3.05 6.05 -1.93
N PHE A 201 -1.79 5.63 -1.87
CA PHE A 201 -1.41 4.23 -1.91
C PHE A 201 -1.08 3.73 -0.50
N LEU A 202 -1.79 2.70 -0.05
CA LEU A 202 -1.59 2.09 1.25
C LEU A 202 -0.40 1.12 1.21
N LEU A 203 0.74 1.56 1.71
CA LEU A 203 1.90 0.74 2.07
C LEU A 203 1.85 0.40 3.56
N ALA A 204 0.68 0.03 4.04
CA ALA A 204 0.40 -0.22 5.44
C ALA A 204 -0.12 -1.64 5.63
N GLY A 205 0.01 -2.15 6.85
CA GLY A 205 -0.33 -3.54 7.16
C GLY A 205 -1.83 -3.83 7.25
N PRO A 206 -2.18 -5.06 7.63
CA PRO A 206 -3.54 -5.60 7.64
C PRO A 206 -4.56 -4.79 8.46
N ARG A 207 -4.12 -4.16 9.54
CA ARG A 207 -5.00 -3.30 10.37
C ARG A 207 -5.45 -2.05 9.62
N MET A 208 -4.57 -1.44 8.83
CA MET A 208 -4.96 -0.27 8.04
C MET A 208 -5.93 -0.66 6.93
N LEU A 209 -5.72 -1.82 6.29
CA LEU A 209 -6.68 -2.31 5.29
C LEU A 209 -8.05 -2.57 5.92
N GLU A 210 -8.11 -3.20 7.11
CA GLU A 210 -9.35 -3.38 7.87
C GLU A 210 -10.03 -2.03 8.15
N THR A 211 -9.27 -1.06 8.68
CA THR A 211 -9.77 0.28 8.99
C THR A 211 -10.37 0.96 7.75
N MET A 212 -9.68 0.92 6.60
CA MET A 212 -10.16 1.53 5.37
C MET A 212 -11.41 0.85 4.80
N LEU A 213 -11.52 -0.47 4.93
CA LEU A 213 -12.71 -1.22 4.51
C LEU A 213 -13.89 -0.95 5.44
N ARG A 214 -13.69 -1.04 6.76
CA ARG A 214 -14.72 -0.78 7.76
C ARG A 214 -15.31 0.61 7.62
N ASP A 215 -14.47 1.61 7.40
CA ASP A 215 -14.87 3.01 7.25
C ASP A 215 -15.33 3.34 5.82
N ARG A 216 -15.35 2.34 4.92
CA ARG A 216 -15.82 2.44 3.52
C ARG A 216 -15.12 3.54 2.72
N VAL A 217 -13.82 3.68 2.92
CA VAL A 217 -12.99 4.68 2.23
C VAL A 217 -11.92 4.07 1.32
N LEU A 218 -11.83 2.75 1.22
CA LEU A 218 -11.01 2.08 0.22
C LEU A 218 -11.72 2.14 -1.14
N SER A 219 -11.02 2.58 -2.18
CA SER A 219 -11.54 2.62 -3.55
C SER A 219 -11.20 1.36 -4.34
N ARG A 220 -10.01 0.78 -4.09
CA ARG A 220 -9.53 -0.39 -4.84
C ARG A 220 -8.52 -1.23 -4.05
N LEU A 221 -8.61 -2.54 -4.20
CA LEU A 221 -7.65 -3.50 -3.63
C LEU A 221 -7.04 -4.32 -4.77
N TYR A 222 -5.71 -4.35 -4.81
CA TYR A 222 -4.93 -5.22 -5.66
C TYR A 222 -4.39 -6.39 -4.82
N VAL A 223 -4.47 -7.59 -5.37
CA VAL A 223 -4.01 -8.79 -4.68
C VAL A 223 -3.19 -9.63 -5.67
N THR A 224 -1.94 -9.86 -5.32
CA THR A 224 -1.12 -10.88 -5.96
C THR A 224 -1.31 -12.18 -5.18
N LEU A 225 -1.94 -13.17 -5.81
CA LEU A 225 -2.15 -14.49 -5.25
C LEU A 225 -1.15 -15.45 -5.87
N THR A 226 -0.11 -15.80 -5.11
CA THR A 226 0.92 -16.73 -5.59
C THR A 226 0.42 -18.16 -5.49
N HIS A 227 0.78 -19.00 -6.46
CA HIS A 227 0.39 -20.42 -6.48
C HIS A 227 1.25 -21.25 -5.52
N ARG A 228 1.35 -20.78 -4.28
CA ARG A 228 2.10 -21.42 -3.20
C ARG A 228 1.27 -21.59 -1.95
N LEU A 229 1.46 -22.71 -1.29
CA LEU A 229 0.99 -22.95 0.08
C LEU A 229 2.19 -22.78 1.02
N LEU A 230 2.07 -21.95 2.04
CA LEU A 230 3.15 -21.73 2.98
C LEU A 230 3.05 -22.60 4.24
N GLY A 231 1.84 -22.89 4.71
CA GLY A 231 1.65 -23.53 6.01
C GLY A 231 2.16 -22.66 7.16
N GLY A 232 2.50 -23.31 8.28
CA GLY A 232 2.97 -22.65 9.52
C GLY A 232 1.83 -22.21 10.44
N GLU A 233 2.07 -22.30 11.75
CA GLU A 233 1.06 -21.97 12.77
C GLU A 233 0.98 -20.48 13.06
N ASN A 234 2.11 -19.79 13.00
CA ASN A 234 2.22 -18.36 13.31
C ASN A 234 2.38 -17.55 12.01
N PHE A 235 1.31 -16.90 11.58
CA PHE A 235 1.29 -16.12 10.33
C PHE A 235 0.48 -14.83 10.47
N ARG A 236 0.54 -13.99 9.45
CA ARG A 236 -0.35 -12.84 9.26
C ARG A 236 -1.15 -13.01 7.98
N SER A 237 -2.40 -12.58 8.01
CA SER A 237 -3.29 -12.49 6.85
C SER A 237 -3.46 -11.04 6.39
N MET A 238 -4.14 -10.83 5.25
CA MET A 238 -4.38 -9.47 4.71
C MET A 238 -5.27 -8.60 5.62
N ILE A 239 -6.06 -9.19 6.50
CA ILE A 239 -6.96 -8.50 7.42
C ILE A 239 -6.65 -8.90 8.85
N GLU A 240 -6.49 -7.90 9.72
CA GLU A 240 -6.36 -8.05 11.15
C GLU A 240 -7.21 -6.98 11.85
N GLY A 241 -8.22 -7.40 12.59
CA GLY A 241 -9.12 -6.51 13.31
C GLY A 241 -10.47 -7.15 13.57
N ALA A 242 -11.49 -6.32 13.63
CA ALA A 242 -12.87 -6.76 13.80
C ALA A 242 -13.42 -7.43 12.53
N GLN A 243 -14.48 -8.20 12.69
CA GLN A 243 -15.19 -8.84 11.57
C GLN A 243 -15.81 -7.77 10.67
N LEU A 244 -15.49 -7.80 9.37
CA LEU A 244 -15.88 -6.76 8.42
C LEU A 244 -17.35 -6.84 7.96
N GLN A 245 -17.99 -8.00 8.09
CA GLN A 245 -19.35 -8.23 7.62
C GLN A 245 -19.56 -7.70 6.18
N GLU A 246 -20.56 -6.84 5.95
CA GLU A 246 -20.85 -6.24 4.64
C GLU A 246 -19.70 -5.37 4.08
N ALA A 247 -18.90 -4.75 4.94
CA ALA A 247 -17.76 -3.95 4.51
C ALA A 247 -16.64 -4.78 3.87
N GLY A 248 -16.62 -6.09 4.10
CA GLY A 248 -15.69 -7.02 3.48
C GLY A 248 -16.10 -7.54 2.10
N ARG A 249 -17.24 -7.10 1.55
CA ARG A 249 -17.69 -7.53 0.22
C ARG A 249 -16.97 -6.80 -0.89
N LEU A 250 -16.38 -7.58 -1.79
CA LEU A 250 -15.58 -7.06 -2.89
C LEU A 250 -16.09 -7.62 -4.22
N LYS A 251 -16.13 -6.78 -5.25
CA LYS A 251 -16.38 -7.17 -6.64
C LYS A 251 -15.07 -7.33 -7.38
N LEU A 252 -14.90 -8.44 -8.07
CA LEU A 252 -13.77 -8.62 -8.97
C LEU A 252 -13.89 -7.66 -10.17
N GLY A 253 -12.85 -6.85 -10.37
CA GLY A 253 -12.74 -5.93 -11.51
C GLY A 253 -11.93 -6.53 -12.65
N THR A 254 -10.73 -7.05 -12.35
CA THR A 254 -9.88 -7.73 -13.34
C THR A 254 -9.14 -8.90 -12.71
N LEU A 255 -8.80 -9.89 -13.54
CA LEU A 255 -7.96 -11.03 -13.14
C LEU A 255 -6.98 -11.35 -14.27
N TYR A 256 -5.69 -11.42 -13.92
CA TYR A 256 -4.62 -11.80 -14.82
C TYR A 256 -3.88 -13.03 -14.28
N LEU A 257 -3.47 -13.90 -15.19
CA LEU A 257 -2.57 -15.03 -14.91
C LEU A 257 -1.18 -14.71 -15.46
N ASP A 258 -0.18 -14.83 -14.59
CA ASP A 258 1.23 -14.89 -14.93
C ASP A 258 1.70 -16.34 -14.71
N SER A 259 1.75 -17.13 -15.76
CA SER A 259 2.10 -18.55 -15.69
C SER A 259 3.60 -18.80 -15.57
N GLU A 260 4.44 -17.82 -15.94
CA GLU A 260 5.89 -17.96 -16.05
C GLU A 260 6.63 -17.51 -14.78
N SER A 261 5.97 -16.76 -13.90
CA SER A 261 6.62 -16.20 -12.70
C SER A 261 6.99 -17.27 -11.67
N SER A 262 7.89 -16.91 -10.76
CA SER A 262 8.28 -17.75 -9.63
C SER A 262 8.74 -19.15 -10.01
N ASN A 263 9.61 -19.26 -11.03
CA ASN A 263 10.12 -20.52 -11.56
C ASN A 263 9.02 -21.47 -12.09
N GLY A 264 8.01 -20.91 -12.76
CA GLY A 264 6.94 -21.67 -13.40
C GLY A 264 5.80 -22.10 -12.46
N THR A 265 5.79 -21.68 -11.20
CA THR A 265 4.62 -21.92 -10.32
C THR A 265 3.46 -21.01 -10.63
N GLY A 266 3.73 -19.81 -11.16
CA GLY A 266 2.73 -18.85 -11.54
C GLY A 266 2.10 -18.07 -10.37
N GLN A 267 1.26 -17.09 -10.73
CA GLN A 267 0.49 -16.26 -9.81
C GLN A 267 -0.68 -15.61 -10.50
N PHE A 268 -1.68 -15.20 -9.74
CA PHE A 268 -2.74 -14.31 -10.21
C PHE A 268 -2.50 -12.89 -9.74
N PHE A 269 -2.84 -11.93 -10.60
CA PHE A 269 -3.01 -10.53 -10.24
C PHE A 269 -4.50 -10.19 -10.32
N ALA A 270 -5.11 -9.96 -9.18
CA ALA A 270 -6.53 -9.63 -9.07
C ALA A 270 -6.72 -8.19 -8.63
N GLN A 271 -7.72 -7.54 -9.18
CA GLN A 271 -8.17 -6.22 -8.77
C GLN A 271 -9.60 -6.32 -8.27
N PHE A 272 -9.85 -5.75 -7.10
CA PHE A 272 -11.17 -5.74 -6.48
C PHE A 272 -11.62 -4.31 -6.17
N GLU A 273 -12.92 -4.10 -6.23
CA GLU A 273 -13.59 -2.86 -5.80
C GLU A 273 -14.54 -3.19 -4.64
N PRO A 274 -14.45 -2.46 -3.50
CA PRO A 274 -15.41 -2.63 -2.42
C PRO A 274 -16.84 -2.38 -2.91
N LEU A 275 -17.75 -3.29 -2.55
CA LEU A 275 -19.16 -3.06 -2.77
C LEU A 275 -19.63 -2.08 -1.68
N LEU A 276 -19.75 -0.83 -2.07
CA LEU A 276 -20.39 0.16 -1.22
C LEU A 276 -21.89 -0.17 -1.24
N SER A 277 -22.43 -0.68 -0.13
CA SER A 277 -23.88 -0.68 0.02
C SER A 277 -24.35 0.76 -0.13
N PRO A 278 -25.45 1.06 -0.84
CA PRO A 278 -26.00 2.39 -0.85
C PRO A 278 -26.23 2.85 0.60
N PRO A 279 -26.05 4.15 0.88
CA PRO A 279 -26.27 4.71 2.22
C PRO A 279 -27.67 4.44 2.74
#